data_53526266260009572a88bae2cf8b46fb
#
_entry.id   53526266260009572a88bae2cf8b46fb
#
_cell.length_a   1.000
_cell.length_b   1.000
_cell.length_c   1.000
_cell.angle_alpha   90.00
_cell.angle_beta   90.00
_cell.angle_gamma   90.00
#
_symmetry.space_group_name_H-M   'P 1'
#
loop_
_entity.id
_entity.type
_entity.pdbx_description
1 polymer ?
#
loop_
_entity_poly.entity_id
_entity_poly.type
_entity_poly.pdbx_seq_one_letter_code
_entity_poly.pdbx_strand_id
1 'polypeptide(L)'
;MSDINPNKPILKLKLPTDPRWVNIAEKNIEDILVDHAYCEQKAATSGISLIVKYPDKTKLVEEMTALVAEEWSHFERVMEELKKRGYGLGRNRPDEYVVELSRHIRKGDKRERQLMDHLLINALIEARSCERFKLLWKNIQDEGLQKFYYELMVSEAGHFVSFVKLAKEYMPADVVDARLQELLKIEADIISKLEHRPDRMH
;
A
#
# COMPACT_ATOMS: atom_id res chain seq x y z
N MET A 1 24.97 8.15 3.32
CA MET A 1 23.93 7.48 2.52
C MET A 1 24.10 6.00 2.74
N SER A 2 23.28 5.35 3.54
CA SER A 2 23.39 3.93 3.84
C SER A 2 23.09 3.13 2.56
N ASP A 3 24.00 2.21 2.21
CA ASP A 3 23.84 1.27 1.10
C ASP A 3 22.56 0.46 1.25
N ILE A 4 21.48 0.93 0.61
CA ILE A 4 20.23 0.17 0.55
C ILE A 4 20.44 -0.91 -0.52
N ASN A 5 20.73 -2.13 -0.05
CA ASN A 5 20.82 -3.30 -0.94
C ASN A 5 19.50 -3.42 -1.73
N PRO A 6 19.51 -3.31 -3.08
CA PRO A 6 18.30 -3.36 -3.90
C PRO A 6 17.54 -4.68 -3.77
N ASN A 7 18.23 -5.76 -3.40
CA ASN A 7 17.65 -7.11 -3.24
C ASN A 7 17.11 -7.38 -1.83
N LYS A 8 17.21 -6.41 -0.90
CA LYS A 8 16.67 -6.58 0.44
C LYS A 8 15.23 -6.03 0.50
N PRO A 9 14.26 -6.85 0.90
CA PRO A 9 12.89 -6.40 1.10
C PRO A 9 12.84 -5.22 2.08
N ILE A 10 11.96 -4.26 1.81
CA ILE A 10 11.76 -3.10 2.68
C ILE A 10 10.59 -3.34 3.63
N LEU A 11 10.52 -2.55 4.70
CA LEU A 11 9.41 -2.55 5.66
C LEU A 11 8.99 -3.97 6.12
N LYS A 12 10.00 -4.83 6.38
CA LYS A 12 9.83 -6.22 6.88
C LYS A 12 9.21 -7.23 5.90
N LEU A 13 8.85 -6.85 4.68
CA LEU A 13 8.38 -7.80 3.66
C LEU A 13 9.33 -9.01 3.56
N LYS A 14 8.78 -10.21 3.31
CA LYS A 14 9.57 -11.46 3.26
C LYS A 14 9.98 -11.83 1.84
N LEU A 15 9.16 -11.47 0.86
CA LEU A 15 9.43 -11.71 -0.55
C LEU A 15 9.54 -10.38 -1.29
N PRO A 16 10.69 -10.06 -1.92
CA PRO A 16 10.80 -8.88 -2.76
C PRO A 16 9.99 -9.05 -4.05
N THR A 17 9.54 -7.94 -4.62
CA THR A 17 8.99 -7.92 -5.97
C THR A 17 10.04 -8.35 -6.97
N ASP A 18 9.67 -9.17 -7.97
CA ASP A 18 10.56 -9.55 -9.08
C ASP A 18 11.01 -8.28 -9.83
N PRO A 19 12.32 -8.02 -9.94
CA PRO A 19 12.82 -6.82 -10.63
C PRO A 19 12.35 -6.69 -12.08
N ARG A 20 12.00 -7.82 -12.74
CA ARG A 20 11.46 -7.82 -14.11
C ARG A 20 10.11 -7.10 -14.22
N TRP A 21 9.39 -6.97 -13.09
CA TRP A 21 8.13 -6.24 -13.05
C TRP A 21 8.27 -4.79 -13.54
N VAL A 22 9.37 -4.10 -13.23
CA VAL A 22 9.61 -2.71 -13.67
C VAL A 22 9.61 -2.60 -15.19
N ASN A 23 10.27 -3.52 -15.88
CA ASN A 23 10.31 -3.51 -17.34
C ASN A 23 8.92 -3.71 -17.97
N ILE A 24 8.05 -4.43 -17.27
CA ILE A 24 6.65 -4.64 -17.67
C ILE A 24 5.86 -3.36 -17.39
N ALA A 25 6.02 -2.77 -16.21
CA ALA A 25 5.34 -1.55 -15.77
C ALA A 25 5.69 -0.35 -16.69
N GLU A 26 6.96 -0.15 -17.02
CA GLU A 26 7.41 0.94 -17.89
C GLU A 26 6.80 0.88 -19.29
N LYS A 27 6.61 -0.32 -19.85
CA LYS A 27 5.96 -0.50 -21.15
C LYS A 27 4.45 -0.28 -21.12
N ASN A 28 3.85 -0.25 -19.94
CA ASN A 28 2.40 -0.14 -19.74
C ASN A 28 2.07 0.99 -18.75
N ILE A 29 2.79 2.11 -18.83
CA ILE A 29 2.73 3.19 -17.85
C ILE A 29 1.32 3.79 -17.71
N GLU A 30 0.51 3.82 -18.77
CA GLU A 30 -0.89 4.24 -18.69
C GLU A 30 -1.69 3.33 -17.76
N ASP A 31 -1.64 2.03 -17.96
CA ASP A 31 -2.35 1.05 -17.14
C ASP A 31 -1.88 1.08 -15.68
N ILE A 32 -0.57 1.24 -15.46
CA ILE A 32 0.01 1.37 -14.12
C ILE A 32 -0.47 2.63 -13.42
N LEU A 33 -0.48 3.80 -14.09
CA LEU A 33 -0.98 5.04 -13.49
C LEU A 33 -2.49 4.96 -13.23
N VAL A 34 -3.27 4.34 -14.12
CA VAL A 34 -4.71 4.13 -13.90
C VAL A 34 -4.95 3.25 -12.68
N ASP A 35 -4.26 2.11 -12.57
CA ASP A 35 -4.39 1.23 -11.40
C ASP A 35 -3.93 1.91 -10.13
N HIS A 36 -2.82 2.65 -10.18
CA HIS A 36 -2.29 3.45 -9.09
C HIS A 36 -3.33 4.48 -8.58
N ALA A 37 -3.96 5.26 -9.46
CA ALA A 37 -5.01 6.19 -9.07
C ALA A 37 -6.14 5.48 -8.27
N TYR A 38 -6.53 4.28 -8.70
CA TYR A 38 -7.52 3.50 -7.98
C TYR A 38 -6.99 2.91 -6.66
N CYS A 39 -5.69 2.63 -6.54
CA CYS A 39 -5.10 2.23 -5.26
C CYS A 39 -5.20 3.35 -4.23
N GLU A 40 -4.83 4.59 -4.58
CA GLU A 40 -4.95 5.76 -3.70
C GLU A 40 -6.42 6.04 -3.30
N GLN A 41 -7.34 5.98 -4.26
CA GLN A 41 -8.77 6.11 -3.97
C GLN A 41 -9.27 5.05 -2.97
N LYS A 42 -8.81 3.80 -3.12
CA LYS A 42 -9.17 2.69 -2.23
C LYS A 42 -8.54 2.87 -0.85
N ALA A 43 -7.30 3.36 -0.76
CA ALA A 43 -6.62 3.67 0.50
C ALA A 43 -7.40 4.75 1.28
N ALA A 44 -7.76 5.86 0.63
CA ALA A 44 -8.63 6.88 1.22
C ALA A 44 -9.98 6.29 1.69
N THR A 45 -10.63 5.46 0.87
CA THR A 45 -11.91 4.80 1.22
C THR A 45 -11.75 3.86 2.41
N SER A 46 -10.62 3.13 2.51
CA SER A 46 -10.30 2.28 3.65
C SER A 46 -10.19 3.09 4.94
N GLY A 47 -9.50 4.22 4.92
CA GLY A 47 -9.40 5.15 6.05
C GLY A 47 -10.77 5.66 6.50
N ILE A 48 -11.63 6.10 5.55
CA ILE A 48 -13.02 6.51 5.83
C ILE A 48 -13.80 5.36 6.48
N SER A 49 -13.67 4.15 5.97
CA SER A 49 -14.36 2.97 6.49
C SER A 49 -13.95 2.65 7.93
N LEU A 50 -12.67 2.85 8.28
CA LEU A 50 -12.18 2.69 9.66
C LEU A 50 -12.77 3.75 10.60
N ILE A 51 -12.87 5.01 10.17
CA ILE A 51 -13.54 6.08 10.94
C ILE A 51 -15.00 5.71 11.23
N VAL A 52 -15.74 5.30 10.21
CA VAL A 52 -17.15 4.92 10.33
C VAL A 52 -17.33 3.71 11.25
N LYS A 53 -16.45 2.72 11.16
CA LYS A 53 -16.54 1.47 11.94
C LYS A 53 -16.12 1.63 13.41
N TYR A 54 -15.21 2.58 13.68
CA TYR A 54 -14.62 2.78 15.01
C TYR A 54 -14.67 4.24 15.48
N PRO A 55 -15.84 4.90 15.48
CA PRO A 55 -15.96 6.33 15.80
C PRO A 55 -15.64 6.67 17.25
N ASP A 56 -15.64 5.68 18.14
CA ASP A 56 -15.27 5.78 19.56
C ASP A 56 -13.75 5.79 19.80
N LYS A 57 -12.95 5.55 18.79
CA LYS A 57 -11.49 5.50 18.88
C LYS A 57 -10.89 6.85 18.42
N THR A 58 -10.92 7.87 19.30
CA THR A 58 -10.53 9.26 18.93
C THR A 58 -9.22 9.35 18.19
N LYS A 59 -8.16 8.69 18.70
CA LYS A 59 -6.85 8.70 18.06
C LYS A 59 -6.84 8.06 16.67
N LEU A 60 -7.61 6.97 16.48
CA LEU A 60 -7.80 6.37 15.15
C LEU A 60 -8.47 7.37 14.21
N VAL A 61 -9.52 8.04 14.67
CA VAL A 61 -10.27 9.02 13.87
C VAL A 61 -9.36 10.17 13.43
N GLU A 62 -8.54 10.71 14.34
CA GLU A 62 -7.59 11.78 14.05
C GLU A 62 -6.54 11.34 13.01
N GLU A 63 -5.87 10.21 13.22
CA GLU A 63 -4.84 9.66 12.32
C GLU A 63 -5.43 9.31 10.96
N MET A 64 -6.60 8.66 10.90
CA MET A 64 -7.25 8.31 9.63
C MET A 64 -7.79 9.54 8.89
N THR A 65 -8.19 10.59 9.59
CA THR A 65 -8.60 11.84 8.93
C THR A 65 -7.44 12.48 8.18
N ALA A 66 -6.25 12.51 8.80
CA ALA A 66 -5.04 13.01 8.15
C ALA A 66 -4.63 12.13 6.96
N LEU A 67 -4.61 10.80 7.15
CA LEU A 67 -4.26 9.83 6.11
C LEU A 67 -5.21 9.94 4.92
N VAL A 68 -6.52 10.01 5.12
CA VAL A 68 -7.50 10.14 4.03
C VAL A 68 -7.25 11.38 3.19
N ALA A 69 -6.90 12.51 3.82
CA ALA A 69 -6.57 13.74 3.11
C ALA A 69 -5.28 13.58 2.27
N GLU A 70 -4.27 12.89 2.80
CA GLU A 70 -3.01 12.63 2.12
C GLU A 70 -3.22 11.67 0.94
N GLU A 71 -3.92 10.54 1.12
CA GLU A 71 -4.23 9.59 0.05
C GLU A 71 -5.06 10.21 -1.07
N TRP A 72 -6.01 11.09 -0.71
CA TRP A 72 -6.76 11.83 -1.72
C TRP A 72 -5.86 12.79 -2.50
N SER A 73 -4.89 13.43 -1.84
CA SER A 73 -3.90 14.26 -2.54
C SER A 73 -2.99 13.44 -3.45
N HIS A 74 -2.64 12.21 -3.07
CA HIS A 74 -1.91 11.28 -3.94
C HIS A 74 -2.74 10.92 -5.18
N PHE A 75 -4.02 10.60 -5.01
CA PHE A 75 -4.94 10.38 -6.14
C PHE A 75 -4.96 11.57 -7.10
N GLU A 76 -5.10 12.81 -6.59
CA GLU A 76 -5.10 14.03 -7.41
C GLU A 76 -3.77 14.18 -8.19
N ARG A 77 -2.64 13.90 -7.56
CA ARG A 77 -1.32 13.93 -8.20
C ARG A 77 -1.18 12.88 -9.29
N VAL A 78 -1.70 11.65 -9.08
CA VAL A 78 -1.71 10.62 -10.14
C VAL A 78 -2.60 11.04 -11.30
N MET A 79 -3.74 11.66 -11.02
CA MET A 79 -4.63 12.22 -12.05
C MET A 79 -3.95 13.32 -12.89
N GLU A 80 -3.10 14.15 -12.26
CA GLU A 80 -2.28 15.13 -12.99
C GLU A 80 -1.26 14.44 -13.90
N GLU A 81 -0.60 13.37 -13.44
CA GLU A 81 0.34 12.60 -14.25
C GLU A 81 -0.34 11.92 -15.46
N LEU A 82 -1.54 11.37 -15.27
CA LEU A 82 -2.37 10.85 -16.37
C LEU A 82 -2.69 11.96 -17.38
N LYS A 83 -3.19 13.10 -16.90
CA LYS A 83 -3.56 14.25 -17.74
C LYS A 83 -2.38 14.79 -18.55
N LYS A 84 -1.20 14.94 -17.94
CA LYS A 84 0.04 15.39 -18.63
C LYS A 84 0.39 14.49 -19.82
N ARG A 85 0.03 13.20 -19.75
CA ARG A 85 0.29 12.20 -20.79
C ARG A 85 -0.87 11.99 -21.77
N GLY A 86 -1.96 12.74 -21.61
CA GLY A 86 -3.16 12.62 -22.44
C GLY A 86 -4.03 11.41 -22.12
N TYR A 87 -3.85 10.80 -20.93
CA TYR A 87 -4.62 9.64 -20.49
C TYR A 87 -5.80 10.05 -19.60
N GLY A 88 -6.83 9.22 -19.57
CA GLY A 88 -7.96 9.32 -18.65
C GLY A 88 -7.86 8.31 -17.50
N LEU A 89 -8.73 8.44 -16.49
CA LEU A 89 -8.76 7.51 -15.34
C LEU A 89 -9.11 6.06 -15.75
N GLY A 90 -9.83 5.87 -16.87
CA GLY A 90 -10.22 4.53 -17.29
C GLY A 90 -11.17 3.82 -16.33
N ARG A 91 -11.18 2.47 -16.38
CA ARG A 91 -12.05 1.65 -15.53
C ARG A 91 -11.29 1.08 -14.35
N ASN A 92 -11.95 1.08 -13.18
CA ASN A 92 -11.46 0.33 -12.03
C ASN A 92 -11.39 -1.16 -12.34
N ARG A 93 -10.32 -1.79 -11.88
CA ARG A 93 -10.08 -3.23 -12.02
C ARG A 93 -9.97 -3.86 -10.63
N PRO A 94 -10.35 -5.13 -10.43
CA PRO A 94 -10.17 -5.81 -9.15
C PRO A 94 -8.68 -5.88 -8.78
N ASP A 95 -8.37 -5.57 -7.54
CA ASP A 95 -7.06 -5.75 -6.94
C ASP A 95 -7.02 -7.09 -6.22
N GLU A 96 -6.52 -8.12 -6.90
CA GLU A 96 -6.50 -9.50 -6.38
C GLU A 96 -5.63 -9.61 -5.14
N TYR A 97 -4.51 -8.87 -5.07
CA TYR A 97 -3.63 -8.85 -3.91
C TYR A 97 -4.36 -8.36 -2.66
N VAL A 98 -5.01 -7.20 -2.75
CA VAL A 98 -5.76 -6.61 -1.63
C VAL A 98 -6.94 -7.50 -1.23
N VAL A 99 -7.63 -8.11 -2.21
CA VAL A 99 -8.73 -9.04 -1.95
C VAL A 99 -8.24 -10.26 -1.19
N GLU A 100 -7.17 -10.93 -1.64
CA GLU A 100 -6.62 -12.12 -0.98
C GLU A 100 -6.11 -11.77 0.43
N LEU A 101 -5.36 -10.68 0.58
CA LEU A 101 -4.85 -10.26 1.88
C LEU A 101 -5.98 -9.93 2.86
N SER A 102 -7.05 -9.27 2.41
CA SER A 102 -8.20 -8.90 3.25
C SER A 102 -9.00 -10.11 3.76
N ARG A 103 -8.90 -11.28 3.12
CA ARG A 103 -9.52 -12.52 3.62
C ARG A 103 -8.97 -12.97 4.96
N HIS A 104 -7.79 -12.50 5.35
CA HIS A 104 -7.12 -12.82 6.61
C HIS A 104 -7.53 -11.91 7.78
N ILE A 105 -8.43 -10.95 7.56
CA ILE A 105 -9.11 -10.24 8.65
C ILE A 105 -10.02 -11.22 9.38
N ARG A 106 -9.81 -11.41 10.68
CA ARG A 106 -10.59 -12.32 11.50
C ARG A 106 -12.04 -11.85 11.59
N LYS A 107 -12.97 -12.72 11.22
CA LYS A 107 -14.42 -12.49 11.32
C LYS A 107 -14.95 -13.05 12.64
N GLY A 108 -15.88 -12.31 13.27
CA GLY A 108 -16.51 -12.78 14.52
C GLY A 108 -15.62 -12.74 15.77
N ASP A 109 -14.41 -12.22 15.68
CA ASP A 109 -13.51 -12.00 16.82
C ASP A 109 -13.84 -10.69 17.55
N LYS A 110 -13.15 -10.44 18.68
CA LYS A 110 -13.26 -9.18 19.45
C LYS A 110 -12.96 -7.98 18.55
N ARG A 111 -13.69 -6.91 18.76
CA ARG A 111 -13.62 -5.68 17.94
C ARG A 111 -12.21 -5.10 17.83
N GLU A 112 -11.44 -5.14 18.92
CA GLU A 112 -10.06 -4.66 18.97
C GLU A 112 -9.11 -5.53 18.13
N ARG A 113 -9.32 -6.84 18.10
CA ARG A 113 -8.54 -7.77 17.26
C ARG A 113 -8.85 -7.59 15.76
N GLN A 114 -10.12 -7.33 15.43
CA GLN A 114 -10.49 -7.01 14.06
C GLN A 114 -9.88 -5.68 13.62
N LEU A 115 -9.88 -4.65 14.50
CA LEU A 115 -9.21 -3.39 14.24
C LEU A 115 -7.71 -3.59 13.99
N MET A 116 -7.04 -4.35 14.85
CA MET A 116 -5.63 -4.69 14.67
C MET A 116 -5.37 -5.32 13.30
N ASP A 117 -6.20 -6.30 12.89
CA ASP A 117 -6.05 -6.95 11.58
C ASP A 117 -6.23 -5.96 10.43
N HIS A 118 -7.24 -5.07 10.48
CA HIS A 118 -7.43 -4.02 9.48
C HIS A 118 -6.20 -3.11 9.38
N LEU A 119 -5.67 -2.64 10.51
CA LEU A 119 -4.51 -1.76 10.54
C LEU A 119 -3.24 -2.45 10.00
N LEU A 120 -3.01 -3.71 10.39
CA LEU A 120 -1.84 -4.46 9.92
C LEU A 120 -1.93 -4.83 8.44
N ILE A 121 -3.12 -5.13 7.93
CA ILE A 121 -3.32 -5.39 6.50
C ILE A 121 -3.09 -4.12 5.69
N ASN A 122 -3.63 -2.96 6.11
CA ASN A 122 -3.31 -1.69 5.47
C ASN A 122 -1.79 -1.43 5.51
N ALA A 123 -1.13 -1.64 6.65
CA ALA A 123 0.34 -1.52 6.73
C ALA A 123 1.07 -2.39 5.69
N LEU A 124 0.62 -3.62 5.42
CA LEU A 124 1.25 -4.48 4.42
C LEU A 124 1.00 -3.99 2.98
N ILE A 125 -0.17 -3.42 2.72
CA ILE A 125 -0.48 -2.79 1.43
C ILE A 125 0.48 -1.62 1.20
N GLU A 126 0.64 -0.71 2.18
CA GLU A 126 1.59 0.41 2.08
C GLU A 126 3.05 -0.06 1.92
N ALA A 127 3.43 -1.13 2.63
CA ALA A 127 4.77 -1.70 2.47
C ALA A 127 5.01 -2.19 1.04
N ARG A 128 4.01 -2.81 0.41
CA ARG A 128 4.11 -3.30 -0.96
C ARG A 128 4.10 -2.15 -1.96
N SER A 129 3.22 -1.15 -1.79
CA SER A 129 3.24 0.08 -2.57
C SER A 129 4.60 0.79 -2.49
N CYS A 130 5.12 0.98 -1.28
CA CYS A 130 6.44 1.58 -1.05
C CYS A 130 7.57 0.82 -1.80
N GLU A 131 7.55 -0.52 -1.80
CA GLU A 131 8.53 -1.32 -2.53
C GLU A 131 8.39 -1.15 -4.05
N ARG A 132 7.17 -1.16 -4.59
CA ARG A 132 6.88 -0.95 -6.00
C ARG A 132 7.30 0.46 -6.45
N PHE A 133 6.98 1.49 -5.67
CA PHE A 133 7.42 2.86 -5.94
C PHE A 133 8.95 2.99 -5.92
N LYS A 134 9.64 2.31 -5.00
CA LYS A 134 11.10 2.26 -4.99
C LYS A 134 11.67 1.65 -6.27
N LEU A 135 11.07 0.59 -6.79
CA LEU A 135 11.48 -0.03 -8.03
C LEU A 135 11.28 0.90 -9.23
N LEU A 136 10.11 1.56 -9.32
CA LEU A 136 9.83 2.55 -10.36
C LEU A 136 10.80 3.73 -10.28
N TRP A 137 10.94 4.35 -9.10
CA TRP A 137 11.89 5.44 -8.89
C TRP A 137 13.30 5.12 -9.41
N LYS A 138 13.80 3.92 -9.14
CA LYS A 138 15.19 3.56 -9.46
C LYS A 138 15.43 3.17 -10.91
N ASN A 139 14.43 2.72 -11.62
CA ASN A 139 14.63 2.02 -12.88
C ASN A 139 13.85 2.58 -14.07
N ILE A 140 12.77 3.35 -13.86
CA ILE A 140 12.01 3.98 -14.95
C ILE A 140 12.86 5.07 -15.62
N GLN A 141 12.71 5.26 -16.93
CA GLN A 141 13.51 6.25 -17.68
C GLN A 141 12.98 7.69 -17.55
N ASP A 142 11.68 7.87 -17.30
CA ASP A 142 11.04 9.18 -17.14
C ASP A 142 11.45 9.82 -15.80
N GLU A 143 12.31 10.86 -15.85
CA GLU A 143 12.81 11.58 -14.67
C GLU A 143 11.69 12.23 -13.84
N GLY A 144 10.60 12.66 -14.48
CA GLY A 144 9.44 13.22 -13.80
C GLY A 144 8.74 12.17 -12.94
N LEU A 145 8.54 10.96 -13.50
CA LEU A 145 8.00 9.82 -12.76
C LEU A 145 8.99 9.28 -11.71
N GLN A 146 10.29 9.32 -11.93
CA GLN A 146 11.27 8.96 -10.90
C GLN A 146 11.07 9.82 -9.65
N LYS A 147 11.02 11.15 -9.80
CA LYS A 147 10.79 12.08 -8.69
C LYS A 147 9.45 11.83 -8.02
N PHE A 148 8.40 11.68 -8.81
CA PHE A 148 7.04 11.40 -8.35
C PHE A 148 6.98 10.14 -7.48
N TYR A 149 7.52 9.02 -7.95
CA TYR A 149 7.52 7.76 -7.19
C TYR A 149 8.46 7.77 -5.99
N TYR A 150 9.54 8.58 -6.01
CA TYR A 150 10.36 8.78 -4.82
C TYR A 150 9.58 9.44 -3.68
N GLU A 151 8.84 10.51 -3.99
CA GLU A 151 8.04 11.24 -3.00
C GLU A 151 6.96 10.36 -2.39
N LEU A 152 6.23 9.61 -3.21
CA LEU A 152 5.21 8.66 -2.75
C LEU A 152 5.82 7.52 -1.92
N MET A 153 6.96 6.97 -2.35
CA MET A 153 7.66 5.94 -1.57
C MET A 153 7.94 6.39 -0.13
N VAL A 154 8.33 7.65 0.05
CA VAL A 154 8.60 8.21 1.39
C VAL A 154 7.32 8.32 2.20
N SER A 155 6.22 8.74 1.58
CA SER A 155 4.90 8.83 2.21
C SER A 155 4.43 7.45 2.68
N GLU A 156 4.42 6.45 1.78
CA GLU A 156 3.95 5.10 2.09
C GLU A 156 4.76 4.41 3.20
N ALA A 157 6.07 4.70 3.26
CA ALA A 157 6.88 4.23 4.37
C ALA A 157 6.42 4.83 5.72
N GLY A 158 5.96 6.08 5.71
CA GLY A 158 5.35 6.75 6.86
C GLY A 158 4.01 6.10 7.26
N HIS A 159 3.14 5.83 6.28
CA HIS A 159 1.84 5.19 6.50
C HIS A 159 2.00 3.80 7.12
N PHE A 160 2.93 2.97 6.63
CA PHE A 160 3.26 1.69 7.26
C PHE A 160 3.57 1.82 8.76
N VAL A 161 4.43 2.78 9.12
CA VAL A 161 4.83 3.00 10.52
C VAL A 161 3.63 3.47 11.34
N SER A 162 2.82 4.38 10.82
CA SER A 162 1.63 4.92 11.48
C SER A 162 0.60 3.82 11.75
N PHE A 163 0.29 2.96 10.78
CA PHE A 163 -0.63 1.85 10.96
C PHE A 163 -0.16 0.86 12.04
N VAL A 164 1.13 0.48 12.02
CA VAL A 164 1.68 -0.44 13.03
C VAL A 164 1.67 0.19 14.43
N LYS A 165 2.03 1.48 14.54
CA LYS A 165 1.97 2.24 15.80
C LYS A 165 0.53 2.31 16.33
N LEU A 166 -0.42 2.60 15.45
CA LEU A 166 -1.83 2.69 15.80
C LEU A 166 -2.40 1.33 16.26
N ALA A 167 -1.98 0.21 15.66
CA ALA A 167 -2.35 -1.12 16.14
C ALA A 167 -1.85 -1.37 17.56
N LYS A 168 -0.64 -0.90 17.91
CA LYS A 168 -0.06 -1.01 19.27
C LYS A 168 -0.71 -0.08 20.29
N GLU A 169 -1.48 0.90 19.85
CA GLU A 169 -2.29 1.73 20.76
C GLU A 169 -3.49 0.96 21.33
N TYR A 170 -4.04 0.01 20.56
CA TYR A 170 -5.25 -0.72 20.94
C TYR A 170 -5.01 -2.16 21.36
N MET A 171 -3.82 -2.69 21.13
CA MET A 171 -3.45 -4.07 21.47
C MET A 171 -2.03 -4.14 22.05
N PRO A 172 -1.72 -5.10 22.93
CA PRO A 172 -0.36 -5.31 23.43
C PRO A 172 0.66 -5.46 22.30
N ALA A 173 1.83 -4.82 22.46
CA ALA A 173 2.83 -4.75 21.40
C ALA A 173 3.32 -6.13 20.92
N ASP A 174 3.49 -7.09 21.83
CA ASP A 174 3.89 -8.46 21.54
C ASP A 174 2.84 -9.20 20.69
N VAL A 175 1.54 -8.97 20.97
CA VAL A 175 0.41 -9.53 20.19
C VAL A 175 0.40 -8.94 18.77
N VAL A 176 0.62 -7.62 18.66
CA VAL A 176 0.70 -6.93 17.36
C VAL A 176 1.90 -7.44 16.56
N ASP A 177 3.07 -7.53 17.17
CA ASP A 177 4.29 -7.97 16.50
C ASP A 177 4.20 -9.44 16.06
N ALA A 178 3.61 -10.32 16.89
CA ALA A 178 3.37 -11.71 16.50
C ALA A 178 2.41 -11.81 15.29
N ARG A 179 1.31 -11.05 15.31
CA ARG A 179 0.33 -11.05 14.22
C ARG A 179 0.92 -10.45 12.94
N LEU A 180 1.72 -9.40 13.04
CA LEU A 180 2.42 -8.82 11.89
C LEU A 180 3.37 -9.85 11.24
N GLN A 181 4.12 -10.63 12.05
CA GLN A 181 5.01 -11.68 11.51
C GLN A 181 4.23 -12.81 10.82
N GLU A 182 3.06 -13.16 11.31
CA GLU A 182 2.16 -14.12 10.67
C GLU A 182 1.66 -13.57 9.31
N LEU A 183 1.12 -12.35 9.31
CA LEU A 183 0.61 -11.70 8.09
C LEU A 183 1.70 -11.46 7.04
N LEU A 184 2.94 -11.15 7.44
CA LEU A 184 4.08 -11.04 6.53
C LEU A 184 4.42 -12.37 5.82
N LYS A 185 4.19 -13.52 6.45
CA LYS A 185 4.36 -14.82 5.80
C LYS A 185 3.23 -15.10 4.80
N ILE A 186 2.02 -14.76 5.20
CA ILE A 186 0.83 -14.88 4.36
C ILE A 186 0.97 -13.99 3.13
N GLU A 187 1.39 -12.75 3.30
CA GLU A 187 1.64 -11.80 2.22
C GLU A 187 2.66 -12.35 1.21
N ALA A 188 3.76 -12.90 1.69
CA ALA A 188 4.78 -13.51 0.83
C ALA A 188 4.23 -14.71 0.04
N ASP A 189 3.38 -15.54 0.66
CA ASP A 189 2.71 -16.66 0.00
C ASP A 189 1.73 -16.17 -1.08
N ILE A 190 0.96 -15.12 -0.80
CA ILE A 190 0.06 -14.49 -1.77
C ILE A 190 0.86 -13.98 -2.97
N ILE A 191 1.89 -13.16 -2.75
CA ILE A 191 2.73 -12.62 -3.83
C ILE A 191 3.39 -13.71 -4.66
N SER A 192 3.81 -14.82 -4.04
CA SER A 192 4.43 -15.94 -4.76
C SER A 192 3.48 -16.66 -5.73
N LYS A 193 2.18 -16.54 -5.51
CA LYS A 193 1.12 -17.19 -6.29
C LYS A 193 0.46 -16.28 -7.33
N LEU A 194 0.59 -14.96 -7.14
CA LEU A 194 0.02 -13.99 -8.07
C LEU A 194 0.90 -13.87 -9.32
N GLU A 195 0.25 -13.83 -10.48
CA GLU A 195 0.92 -13.56 -11.73
C GLU A 195 1.39 -12.10 -11.81
N HIS A 196 2.57 -11.89 -12.40
CA HIS A 196 3.07 -10.54 -12.68
C HIS A 196 2.28 -9.94 -13.85
N ARG A 197 1.34 -9.08 -13.53
CA ARG A 197 0.49 -8.44 -14.52
C ARG A 197 1.05 -7.07 -14.93
N PRO A 198 0.94 -6.73 -16.23
CA PRO A 198 1.44 -5.45 -16.74
C PRO A 198 0.57 -4.26 -16.32
N ASP A 199 -0.64 -4.51 -15.84
CA ASP A 199 -1.69 -3.54 -15.60
C ASP A 199 -2.03 -3.41 -14.10
N ARG A 200 -1.10 -3.78 -13.19
CA ARG A 200 -1.32 -3.77 -11.75
C ARG A 200 -0.13 -3.20 -11.00
N MET A 201 -0.47 -2.36 -10.01
CA MET A 201 0.49 -1.86 -9.04
C MET A 201 0.83 -2.94 -7.99
N HIS A 202 -0.07 -3.87 -7.69
CA HIS A 202 0.12 -4.97 -6.74
C HIS A 202 0.11 -6.35 -7.39
#